data_8fafb0674e8b2a810829055b82f5f2ac
#
_entry.id   8fafb0674e8b2a810829055b82f5f2ac
#
_cell.length_a   1.000
_cell.length_b   1.000
_cell.length_c   1.000
_cell.angle_alpha   90.00
_cell.angle_beta   90.00
_cell.angle_gamma   90.00
#
_symmetry.space_group_name_H-M   'P 1'
#
loop_
_entity.id
_entity.type
_entity.pdbx_description
1 polymer ?
#
loop_
_entity_poly.entity_id
_entity_poly.type
_entity_poly.pdbx_seq_one_letter_code
_entity_poly.pdbx_strand_id
1 'polypeptide(L)'
;MKFRLKPIATAMLAAGIVVSVPPTLANKKLDQLSRQNTNWVMQTKDYASTHYSEMYDINVTNVKKLKPAWSFSTGVLNGHEGGPLVVDGIMYVHSPFPNNIFAIDLDKPDEILWQYKPKQNPAARAVACCDVVNRGLAYAPEGKDYPATIFLNQLDGHVVALNAKTGELRWKMENSDIAMGSTLTIAPFVAEDKVIVGSSGAELGVRGYATAYNVKDGKQEWRVFATGPDEDIKLSKDFNKDNPHYGRFGLGLKTWEDDAWKIGGGTNWGWYAYDPDLRMLYYGSGNPAPWNETMRPGDNKWTMTLWGRDIDSGEAKFGYQKTPHDEWDYAGVNYMGLSEQMVNGKMTKLLTHPDRNGIVYTLNRENGDLVNAFKIDNTVNWVKHVDLKTGLPVRDPEYSTRMDHEAKGICPSAMGYHNQGIESYDPNRKLFYMGVNHICMDWEPFMLPYRAGQFFVGATLNMYPGPKGTLGQVKAMNAVTGEFAWEVQEKFAVWGGTLATAGDLVFYGTLDGYIKARHSETGEELWKFKLPSGVIGHPITYKHDGKQYVAIYYGVGGWPGVGLVFDLQDPTAGLGAVGAFKELAHHTQMGGGVMVFGL
;
A
#
# COMPACT_ATOMS: atom_id res chain seq x y z
N MET A 1 -3.75 53.00 -69.35
CA MET A 1 -2.98 52.68 -68.15
C MET A 1 -3.91 51.88 -67.21
N LYS A 2 -3.77 50.52 -67.16
CA LYS A 2 -4.62 49.64 -66.32
C LYS A 2 -3.77 49.19 -65.17
N PHE A 3 -4.12 49.61 -63.94
CA PHE A 3 -3.52 49.14 -62.72
C PHE A 3 -4.21 47.82 -62.32
N ARG A 4 -3.40 46.71 -62.13
CA ARG A 4 -3.80 45.43 -61.59
C ARG A 4 -3.51 45.46 -60.08
N LEU A 5 -4.54 45.32 -59.26
CA LEU A 5 -4.46 45.00 -57.83
C LEU A 5 -4.19 43.50 -57.65
N LYS A 6 -3.19 43.14 -56.85
CA LYS A 6 -2.91 41.79 -56.39
C LYS A 6 -3.70 41.55 -55.07
N PRO A 7 -4.28 40.36 -54.84
CA PRO A 7 -4.94 40.05 -53.58
C PRO A 7 -3.91 39.73 -52.49
N ILE A 8 -4.08 40.33 -51.33
CA ILE A 8 -3.37 40.02 -50.08
C ILE A 8 -4.05 38.83 -49.45
N ALA A 9 -3.31 37.72 -49.32
CA ALA A 9 -3.75 36.52 -48.58
C ALA A 9 -3.57 36.76 -47.07
N THR A 10 -4.69 36.87 -46.35
CA THR A 10 -4.69 36.94 -44.90
C THR A 10 -4.56 35.51 -44.33
N ALA A 11 -3.39 35.20 -43.73
CA ALA A 11 -3.19 33.98 -43.00
C ALA A 11 -3.90 34.09 -41.62
N MET A 12 -4.97 33.33 -41.43
CA MET A 12 -5.58 33.15 -40.10
C MET A 12 -4.67 32.20 -39.28
N LEU A 13 -4.01 32.74 -38.29
CA LEU A 13 -3.43 31.91 -37.19
C LEU A 13 -4.60 31.38 -36.35
N ALA A 14 -4.85 30.08 -36.44
CA ALA A 14 -5.68 29.38 -35.48
C ALA A 14 -4.92 29.24 -34.15
N ALA A 15 -5.13 30.16 -33.21
CA ALA A 15 -4.70 29.99 -31.83
C ALA A 15 -5.53 28.87 -31.22
N GLY A 16 -4.92 27.70 -31.03
CA GLY A 16 -5.52 26.61 -30.28
C GLY A 16 -5.68 27.03 -28.82
N ILE A 17 -6.91 27.27 -28.41
CA ILE A 17 -7.26 27.48 -27.01
C ILE A 17 -7.08 26.13 -26.33
N VAL A 18 -6.00 25.96 -25.57
CA VAL A 18 -5.87 24.88 -24.60
C VAL A 18 -6.89 25.18 -23.49
N VAL A 19 -8.06 24.56 -23.56
CA VAL A 19 -9.04 24.59 -22.49
C VAL A 19 -8.45 23.75 -21.36
N SER A 20 -7.84 24.42 -20.37
CA SER A 20 -7.53 23.78 -19.10
C SER A 20 -8.85 23.41 -18.44
N VAL A 21 -9.17 22.12 -18.40
CA VAL A 21 -10.32 21.61 -17.64
C VAL A 21 -10.03 21.93 -16.17
N PRO A 22 -10.89 22.71 -15.48
CA PRO A 22 -10.67 22.97 -14.06
C PRO A 22 -10.74 21.65 -13.30
N PRO A 23 -9.93 21.46 -12.22
CA PRO A 23 -9.97 20.26 -11.40
C PRO A 23 -11.41 20.00 -10.96
N THR A 24 -11.80 18.71 -10.98
CA THR A 24 -13.19 18.33 -10.68
C THR A 24 -13.58 18.78 -9.27
N LEU A 25 -14.83 19.20 -9.09
CA LEU A 25 -15.36 19.64 -7.78
C LEU A 25 -15.23 18.55 -6.70
N ALA A 26 -15.29 17.27 -7.09
CA ALA A 26 -15.17 16.13 -6.18
C ALA A 26 -13.78 16.03 -5.55
N ASN A 27 -12.70 16.18 -6.33
CA ASN A 27 -11.33 16.10 -5.82
C ASN A 27 -11.03 17.22 -4.81
N LYS A 28 -11.39 18.45 -5.13
CA LYS A 28 -11.21 19.60 -4.22
C LYS A 28 -11.97 19.40 -2.91
N LYS A 29 -13.19 18.85 -2.96
CA LYS A 29 -14.01 18.61 -1.77
C LYS A 29 -13.40 17.50 -0.90
N LEU A 30 -12.90 16.42 -1.50
CA LEU A 30 -12.25 15.34 -0.76
C LEU A 30 -10.94 15.80 -0.10
N ASP A 31 -10.11 16.58 -0.80
CA ASP A 31 -8.91 17.20 -0.24
C ASP A 31 -9.25 18.17 0.91
N GLN A 32 -10.29 18.98 0.77
CA GLN A 32 -10.76 19.86 1.85
C GLN A 32 -11.23 19.07 3.07
N LEU A 33 -11.97 17.97 2.89
CA LEU A 33 -12.42 17.11 3.98
C LEU A 33 -11.24 16.43 4.69
N SER A 34 -10.20 16.02 3.95
CA SER A 34 -9.02 15.37 4.52
C SER A 34 -8.23 16.30 5.47
N ARG A 35 -8.34 17.62 5.31
CA ARG A 35 -7.69 18.64 6.16
C ARG A 35 -8.50 18.98 7.41
N GLN A 36 -9.76 18.54 7.50
CA GLN A 36 -10.60 18.79 8.67
C GLN A 36 -10.28 17.79 9.79
N ASN A 37 -10.09 18.29 11.00
CA ASN A 37 -9.77 17.46 12.15
C ASN A 37 -10.92 16.55 12.59
N THR A 38 -12.15 16.84 12.17
CA THR A 38 -13.33 15.99 12.41
C THR A 38 -13.40 14.77 11.50
N ASN A 39 -12.56 14.73 10.45
CA ASN A 39 -12.63 13.75 9.37
C ASN A 39 -11.33 12.96 9.20
N TRP A 40 -11.50 11.70 8.84
CA TRP A 40 -10.44 10.82 8.33
C TRP A 40 -10.97 10.09 7.10
N VAL A 41 -10.90 10.73 5.93
CA VAL A 41 -11.63 10.34 4.70
C VAL A 41 -10.84 9.45 3.74
N MET A 42 -9.55 9.23 4.01
CA MET A 42 -8.67 8.36 3.22
C MET A 42 -7.86 7.47 4.18
N GLN A 43 -7.51 6.25 3.76
CA GLN A 43 -6.68 5.34 4.56
C GLN A 43 -5.34 5.99 4.94
N THR A 44 -4.73 6.70 4.00
CA THR A 44 -3.44 7.37 4.16
C THR A 44 -3.53 8.82 4.67
N LYS A 45 -4.68 9.26 5.16
CA LYS A 45 -5.04 10.62 5.61
C LYS A 45 -5.32 11.58 4.45
N ASP A 46 -4.40 11.72 3.51
CA ASP A 46 -4.44 12.68 2.41
C ASP A 46 -3.82 12.11 1.12
N TYR A 47 -3.87 12.85 0.03
CA TYR A 47 -3.30 12.46 -1.26
C TYR A 47 -1.78 12.30 -1.26
N ALA A 48 -1.08 12.99 -0.36
CA ALA A 48 0.36 12.88 -0.18
C ALA A 48 0.74 11.66 0.68
N SER A 49 -0.26 10.95 1.21
CA SER A 49 -0.08 9.81 2.11
C SER A 49 0.73 10.18 3.36
N THR A 50 0.47 11.34 3.96
CA THR A 50 1.26 11.79 5.11
C THR A 50 0.98 10.98 6.37
N HIS A 51 -0.23 10.45 6.51
CA HIS A 51 -0.72 9.78 7.72
C HIS A 51 -0.36 10.56 9.02
N TYR A 52 -0.40 11.88 8.88
CA TYR A 52 -0.06 12.86 9.90
C TYR A 52 -1.28 13.69 10.28
N SER A 53 -1.43 14.02 11.56
CA SER A 53 -2.49 14.88 12.06
C SER A 53 -1.94 16.14 12.73
N GLU A 54 -2.48 17.29 12.37
CA GLU A 54 -2.16 18.56 13.00
C GLU A 54 -2.79 18.74 14.40
N MET A 55 -3.56 17.75 14.87
CA MET A 55 -4.15 17.77 16.21
C MET A 55 -3.12 17.56 17.30
N TYR A 56 -3.25 18.30 18.40
CA TYR A 56 -2.35 18.27 19.55
C TYR A 56 -3.07 18.25 20.92
N ASP A 57 -4.39 18.05 20.93
CA ASP A 57 -5.14 17.94 22.20
C ASP A 57 -4.65 16.73 23.01
N ILE A 58 -4.33 15.61 22.32
CA ILE A 58 -3.57 14.48 22.88
C ILE A 58 -2.09 14.71 22.54
N ASN A 59 -1.24 14.80 23.58
CA ASN A 59 0.16 15.18 23.44
C ASN A 59 1.04 14.50 24.50
N VAL A 60 2.34 14.73 24.44
CA VAL A 60 3.35 14.12 25.34
C VAL A 60 3.06 14.35 26.84
N THR A 61 2.35 15.43 27.21
CA THR A 61 2.07 15.74 28.63
C THR A 61 0.87 14.99 29.20
N ASN A 62 -0.08 14.56 28.34
CA ASN A 62 -1.34 13.97 28.77
C ASN A 62 -1.62 12.56 28.21
N VAL A 63 -0.83 12.06 27.26
CA VAL A 63 -1.04 10.76 26.63
C VAL A 63 -1.14 9.60 27.63
N LYS A 64 -0.47 9.70 28.78
CA LYS A 64 -0.57 8.70 29.88
C LYS A 64 -1.98 8.56 30.46
N LYS A 65 -2.88 9.52 30.19
CA LYS A 65 -4.28 9.53 30.66
C LYS A 65 -5.24 8.88 29.64
N LEU A 66 -4.76 8.51 28.43
CA LEU A 66 -5.59 7.85 27.44
C LEU A 66 -6.18 6.55 27.99
N LYS A 67 -7.47 6.39 27.76
CA LYS A 67 -8.24 5.20 28.14
C LYS A 67 -9.25 4.85 27.04
N PRO A 68 -9.72 3.58 26.98
CA PRO A 68 -10.81 3.22 26.09
C PRO A 68 -12.04 4.11 26.32
N ALA A 69 -12.54 4.72 25.27
CA ALA A 69 -13.80 5.46 25.27
C ALA A 69 -14.96 4.52 24.88
N TRP A 70 -14.79 3.74 23.83
CA TRP A 70 -15.73 2.72 23.37
C TRP A 70 -15.03 1.71 22.46
N SER A 71 -15.71 0.61 22.15
CA SER A 71 -15.23 -0.40 21.20
C SER A 71 -16.39 -1.00 20.44
N PHE A 72 -16.10 -1.52 19.23
CA PHE A 72 -17.07 -2.21 18.39
C PHE A 72 -16.47 -3.51 17.84
N SER A 73 -17.19 -4.63 17.98
CA SER A 73 -16.79 -5.91 17.41
C SER A 73 -17.39 -6.07 16.01
N THR A 74 -16.56 -6.44 15.03
CA THR A 74 -17.03 -6.77 13.67
C THR A 74 -17.68 -8.16 13.58
N GLY A 75 -17.51 -9.00 14.61
CA GLY A 75 -17.95 -10.39 14.60
C GLY A 75 -17.13 -11.31 13.71
N VAL A 76 -15.97 -10.86 13.23
CA VAL A 76 -15.07 -11.63 12.36
C VAL A 76 -13.72 -11.83 13.06
N LEU A 77 -13.23 -13.08 13.13
CA LEU A 77 -12.02 -13.45 13.84
C LEU A 77 -10.83 -13.70 12.91
N ASN A 78 -10.62 -12.82 11.92
CA ASN A 78 -9.49 -12.85 10.99
C ASN A 78 -8.72 -11.54 11.05
N GLY A 79 -7.64 -11.44 10.31
CA GLY A 79 -6.77 -10.28 10.29
C GLY A 79 -7.46 -8.99 9.84
N HIS A 80 -7.52 -7.98 10.70
CA HIS A 80 -8.08 -6.65 10.42
C HIS A 80 -6.96 -5.70 10.00
N GLU A 81 -6.72 -5.61 8.69
CA GLU A 81 -5.82 -4.61 8.09
C GLU A 81 -6.56 -3.28 7.84
N GLY A 82 -5.83 -2.22 7.51
CA GLY A 82 -6.41 -0.90 7.27
C GLY A 82 -6.80 -0.15 8.55
N GLY A 83 -7.62 0.87 8.40
CA GLY A 83 -8.20 1.68 9.46
C GLY A 83 -9.65 2.06 9.14
N PRO A 84 -10.47 2.46 10.13
CA PRO A 84 -11.80 2.98 9.86
C PRO A 84 -11.72 4.35 9.15
N LEU A 85 -12.78 4.72 8.42
CA LEU A 85 -12.95 6.09 7.96
C LEU A 85 -13.90 6.84 8.91
N VAL A 86 -13.67 8.14 9.04
CA VAL A 86 -14.56 9.03 9.79
C VAL A 86 -14.96 10.20 8.89
N VAL A 87 -16.26 10.38 8.69
CA VAL A 87 -16.79 11.44 7.83
C VAL A 87 -18.04 12.02 8.49
N ASP A 88 -17.99 13.33 8.79
CA ASP A 88 -19.15 14.10 9.28
C ASP A 88 -19.91 13.41 10.42
N GLY A 89 -19.18 12.91 11.45
CA GLY A 89 -19.75 12.28 12.63
C GLY A 89 -20.13 10.79 12.44
N ILE A 90 -19.82 10.18 11.31
CA ILE A 90 -20.04 8.75 11.08
C ILE A 90 -18.70 8.02 10.95
N MET A 91 -18.54 6.93 11.71
CA MET A 91 -17.40 6.02 11.54
C MET A 91 -17.81 4.82 10.68
N TYR A 92 -17.07 4.60 9.58
CA TYR A 92 -17.24 3.43 8.71
C TYR A 92 -16.20 2.37 9.07
N VAL A 93 -16.67 1.27 9.63
CA VAL A 93 -15.87 0.11 10.05
C VAL A 93 -16.04 -1.00 9.03
N HIS A 94 -14.94 -1.58 8.56
CA HIS A 94 -14.95 -2.75 7.67
C HIS A 94 -14.36 -3.98 8.35
N SER A 95 -14.65 -5.16 7.81
CA SER A 95 -14.04 -6.42 8.23
C SER A 95 -13.23 -7.07 7.10
N PRO A 96 -12.30 -7.99 7.40
CA PRO A 96 -11.83 -8.96 6.42
C PRO A 96 -13.02 -9.76 5.86
N PHE A 97 -12.77 -10.75 4.97
CA PHE A 97 -13.88 -11.59 4.49
C PHE A 97 -14.80 -12.01 5.65
N PRO A 98 -16.13 -11.83 5.54
CA PRO A 98 -16.93 -11.59 4.33
C PRO A 98 -17.07 -10.11 3.91
N ASN A 99 -16.16 -9.21 4.31
CA ASN A 99 -16.12 -7.79 3.93
C ASN A 99 -17.39 -7.03 4.36
N ASN A 100 -17.79 -7.21 5.60
CA ASN A 100 -18.90 -6.44 6.17
C ASN A 100 -18.49 -4.98 6.33
N ILE A 101 -19.47 -4.07 6.19
CA ILE A 101 -19.32 -2.66 6.52
C ILE A 101 -20.39 -2.28 7.55
N PHE A 102 -19.99 -1.47 8.52
CA PHE A 102 -20.87 -0.89 9.53
C PHE A 102 -20.68 0.63 9.54
N ALA A 103 -21.76 1.38 9.47
CA ALA A 103 -21.75 2.82 9.71
C ALA A 103 -22.24 3.08 11.13
N ILE A 104 -21.39 3.69 11.96
CA ILE A 104 -21.60 3.92 13.39
C ILE A 104 -21.78 5.42 13.62
N ASP A 105 -22.84 5.82 14.32
CA ASP A 105 -23.05 7.18 14.77
C ASP A 105 -22.08 7.52 15.90
N LEU A 106 -21.26 8.54 15.75
CA LEU A 106 -20.31 8.95 16.79
C LEU A 106 -20.98 9.68 17.96
N ASP A 107 -22.21 10.22 17.77
CA ASP A 107 -23.03 10.75 18.86
C ASP A 107 -23.60 9.66 19.76
N LYS A 108 -23.73 8.44 19.19
CA LYS A 108 -24.29 7.25 19.83
C LYS A 108 -23.54 6.00 19.36
N PRO A 109 -22.30 5.76 19.79
CA PRO A 109 -21.44 4.71 19.25
C PRO A 109 -21.90 3.27 19.54
N ASP A 110 -22.97 3.09 20.29
CA ASP A 110 -23.71 1.83 20.47
C ASP A 110 -24.82 1.61 19.39
N GLU A 111 -25.09 2.61 18.54
CA GLU A 111 -26.06 2.51 17.44
C GLU A 111 -25.38 2.32 16.08
N ILE A 112 -25.83 1.30 15.32
CA ILE A 112 -25.45 1.07 13.94
C ILE A 112 -26.48 1.74 13.06
N LEU A 113 -26.08 2.77 12.30
CA LEU A 113 -26.96 3.47 11.35
C LEU A 113 -27.37 2.55 10.20
N TRP A 114 -26.41 1.83 9.63
CA TRP A 114 -26.63 0.80 8.63
C TRP A 114 -25.48 -0.18 8.59
N GLN A 115 -25.75 -1.36 8.02
CA GLN A 115 -24.73 -2.38 7.78
C GLN A 115 -24.90 -2.96 6.37
N TYR A 116 -23.76 -3.26 5.73
CA TYR A 116 -23.70 -3.99 4.47
C TYR A 116 -23.02 -5.34 4.71
N LYS A 117 -23.75 -6.42 4.43
CA LYS A 117 -23.25 -7.81 4.58
C LYS A 117 -23.37 -8.51 3.22
N PRO A 118 -22.30 -8.46 2.39
CA PRO A 118 -22.35 -9.01 1.05
C PRO A 118 -22.43 -10.54 1.06
N LYS A 119 -23.16 -11.08 0.09
CA LYS A 119 -23.08 -12.50 -0.27
C LYS A 119 -21.97 -12.64 -1.32
N GLN A 120 -20.86 -13.22 -0.90
CA GLN A 120 -19.69 -13.44 -1.76
C GLN A 120 -19.53 -14.92 -2.11
N ASN A 121 -18.79 -15.19 -3.20
CA ASN A 121 -18.38 -16.55 -3.53
C ASN A 121 -17.36 -17.05 -2.49
N PRO A 122 -17.69 -18.10 -1.69
CA PRO A 122 -16.78 -18.59 -0.65
C PRO A 122 -15.49 -19.20 -1.20
N ALA A 123 -15.45 -19.57 -2.49
CA ALA A 123 -14.24 -20.06 -3.15
C ALA A 123 -13.10 -19.04 -3.18
N ALA A 124 -13.41 -17.73 -3.05
CA ALA A 124 -12.40 -16.66 -2.93
C ALA A 124 -11.42 -16.91 -1.78
N ARG A 125 -11.85 -17.55 -0.70
CA ARG A 125 -10.99 -17.88 0.46
C ARG A 125 -9.87 -18.85 0.10
N ALA A 126 -10.11 -19.77 -0.82
CA ALA A 126 -9.12 -20.77 -1.22
C ALA A 126 -8.01 -20.21 -2.11
N VAL A 127 -8.24 -19.07 -2.76
CA VAL A 127 -7.29 -18.38 -3.64
C VAL A 127 -6.77 -17.07 -3.05
N ALA A 128 -7.13 -16.76 -1.81
CA ALA A 128 -6.52 -15.68 -1.06
C ALA A 128 -5.20 -16.17 -0.45
N CYS A 129 -4.08 -15.64 -0.93
CA CYS A 129 -2.80 -15.82 -0.25
C CYS A 129 -2.89 -15.20 1.15
N CYS A 130 -2.24 -15.77 2.14
CA CYS A 130 -1.84 -15.03 3.33
C CYS A 130 -2.99 -14.43 4.17
N ASP A 131 -4.11 -15.15 4.36
CA ASP A 131 -5.36 -14.74 5.02
C ASP A 131 -6.31 -13.92 4.10
N VAL A 132 -7.52 -13.72 4.58
CA VAL A 132 -8.66 -13.13 3.84
C VAL A 132 -8.82 -11.62 4.14
N VAL A 133 -7.72 -10.90 4.19
CA VAL A 133 -7.64 -9.50 4.62
C VAL A 133 -8.35 -8.53 3.68
N ASN A 134 -8.70 -7.36 4.22
CA ASN A 134 -9.15 -6.19 3.47
C ASN A 134 -8.43 -4.95 4.02
N ARG A 135 -7.81 -4.15 3.15
CA ARG A 135 -6.99 -2.99 3.56
C ARG A 135 -7.76 -1.71 3.72
N GLY A 136 -9.08 -1.71 3.49
CA GLY A 136 -9.88 -0.54 3.82
C GLY A 136 -10.93 -0.16 2.80
N LEU A 137 -11.61 0.92 3.16
CA LEU A 137 -12.65 1.59 2.39
C LEU A 137 -12.07 2.84 1.74
N ALA A 138 -12.76 3.35 0.71
CA ALA A 138 -12.57 4.70 0.21
C ALA A 138 -13.88 5.47 0.23
N TYR A 139 -13.77 6.80 0.28
CA TYR A 139 -14.90 7.71 0.31
C TYR A 139 -14.84 8.70 -0.86
N ALA A 140 -15.97 8.94 -1.52
CA ALA A 140 -16.14 10.08 -2.41
C ALA A 140 -17.24 10.98 -1.85
N PRO A 141 -17.01 12.30 -1.73
CA PRO A 141 -18.05 13.23 -1.37
C PRO A 141 -19.13 13.31 -2.44
N GLU A 142 -20.30 13.78 -2.06
CA GLU A 142 -21.41 14.01 -2.99
C GLU A 142 -20.97 14.88 -4.17
N GLY A 143 -21.22 14.36 -5.37
CA GLY A 143 -21.03 15.06 -6.64
C GLY A 143 -22.34 15.60 -7.22
N LYS A 144 -22.27 16.20 -8.41
CA LYS A 144 -23.43 16.78 -9.08
C LYS A 144 -24.55 15.74 -9.32
N ASP A 145 -24.18 14.51 -9.69
CA ASP A 145 -25.11 13.49 -10.17
C ASP A 145 -25.02 12.17 -9.36
N TYR A 146 -24.38 12.19 -8.20
CA TYR A 146 -24.27 11.02 -7.34
C TYR A 146 -24.16 11.42 -5.86
N PRO A 147 -24.69 10.61 -4.93
CA PRO A 147 -24.59 10.86 -3.50
C PRO A 147 -23.16 10.58 -2.99
N ALA A 148 -22.87 11.06 -1.78
CA ALA A 148 -21.67 10.62 -1.06
C ALA A 148 -21.59 9.09 -1.03
N THR A 149 -20.42 8.54 -1.28
CA THR A 149 -20.24 7.13 -1.61
C THR A 149 -19.10 6.50 -0.85
N ILE A 150 -19.35 5.31 -0.29
CA ILE A 150 -18.34 4.40 0.24
C ILE A 150 -18.02 3.34 -0.83
N PHE A 151 -16.73 3.12 -1.08
CA PHE A 151 -16.24 2.06 -1.95
C PHE A 151 -15.60 0.95 -1.14
N LEU A 152 -15.85 -0.27 -1.57
CA LEU A 152 -15.32 -1.50 -0.99
C LEU A 152 -14.82 -2.42 -2.10
N ASN A 153 -13.65 -2.99 -1.93
CA ASN A 153 -13.18 -4.14 -2.69
C ASN A 153 -13.54 -5.42 -1.94
N GLN A 154 -14.28 -6.31 -2.60
CA GLN A 154 -14.65 -7.62 -2.07
C GLN A 154 -13.61 -8.67 -2.47
N LEU A 155 -13.33 -9.61 -1.58
CA LEU A 155 -12.35 -10.67 -1.82
C LEU A 155 -12.66 -11.49 -3.09
N ASP A 156 -13.94 -11.65 -3.42
CA ASP A 156 -14.41 -12.37 -4.61
C ASP A 156 -14.26 -11.59 -5.93
N GLY A 157 -13.47 -10.53 -5.94
CA GLY A 157 -13.09 -9.81 -7.14
C GLY A 157 -14.01 -8.67 -7.55
N HIS A 158 -14.98 -8.28 -6.74
CA HIS A 158 -15.90 -7.20 -7.05
C HIS A 158 -15.53 -5.88 -6.39
N VAL A 159 -15.72 -4.79 -7.13
CA VAL A 159 -15.69 -3.41 -6.63
C VAL A 159 -17.12 -2.96 -6.39
N VAL A 160 -17.40 -2.44 -5.20
CA VAL A 160 -18.76 -2.08 -4.77
C VAL A 160 -18.81 -0.60 -4.38
N ALA A 161 -19.84 0.11 -4.83
CA ALA A 161 -20.15 1.46 -4.41
C ALA A 161 -21.47 1.49 -3.64
N LEU A 162 -21.46 2.03 -2.43
CA LEU A 162 -22.63 2.17 -1.56
C LEU A 162 -22.92 3.64 -1.30
N ASN A 163 -24.20 3.98 -1.18
CA ASN A 163 -24.58 5.28 -0.65
C ASN A 163 -24.06 5.41 0.79
N ALA A 164 -23.23 6.42 1.07
CA ALA A 164 -22.60 6.59 2.37
C ALA A 164 -23.62 6.80 3.52
N LYS A 165 -24.78 7.41 3.23
CA LYS A 165 -25.80 7.67 4.25
C LYS A 165 -26.72 6.48 4.54
N THR A 166 -27.00 5.64 3.53
CA THR A 166 -28.02 4.59 3.65
C THR A 166 -27.47 3.17 3.56
N GLY A 167 -26.23 2.99 3.07
CA GLY A 167 -25.65 1.68 2.81
C GLY A 167 -26.23 0.98 1.56
N GLU A 168 -27.12 1.62 0.82
CA GLU A 168 -27.73 1.05 -0.38
C GLU A 168 -26.70 0.91 -1.51
N LEU A 169 -26.78 -0.22 -2.21
CA LEU A 169 -25.93 -0.50 -3.36
C LEU A 169 -26.22 0.47 -4.50
N ARG A 170 -25.20 1.19 -4.96
CA ARG A 170 -25.26 2.05 -6.15
C ARG A 170 -24.86 1.29 -7.41
N TRP A 171 -23.70 0.66 -7.37
CA TRP A 171 -23.20 -0.19 -8.45
C TRP A 171 -22.22 -1.23 -7.91
N LYS A 172 -22.05 -2.32 -8.66
CA LYS A 172 -21.10 -3.40 -8.38
C LYS A 172 -20.48 -3.86 -9.70
N MET A 173 -19.13 -3.89 -9.77
CA MET A 173 -18.38 -4.25 -10.98
C MET A 173 -17.44 -5.40 -10.67
N GLU A 174 -17.35 -6.38 -11.56
CA GLU A 174 -16.34 -7.43 -11.51
C GLU A 174 -15.01 -6.87 -12.02
N ASN A 175 -13.98 -6.92 -11.18
CA ASN A 175 -12.63 -6.48 -11.50
C ASN A 175 -11.67 -7.67 -11.70
N SER A 176 -11.87 -8.74 -10.94
CA SER A 176 -10.96 -9.89 -10.85
C SER A 176 -11.73 -11.20 -10.93
N ASP A 177 -11.11 -12.20 -11.57
CA ASP A 177 -11.65 -13.56 -11.68
C ASP A 177 -10.94 -14.49 -10.68
N ILE A 178 -11.68 -14.92 -9.66
CA ILE A 178 -11.17 -15.85 -8.64
C ILE A 178 -10.85 -17.25 -9.20
N ALA A 179 -11.44 -17.65 -10.32
CA ALA A 179 -11.10 -18.92 -10.97
C ALA A 179 -9.67 -18.91 -11.51
N MET A 180 -9.15 -17.73 -11.82
CA MET A 180 -7.75 -17.52 -12.22
C MET A 180 -6.82 -17.23 -11.02
N GLY A 181 -7.36 -17.19 -9.78
CA GLY A 181 -6.60 -16.86 -8.58
C GLY A 181 -6.52 -15.36 -8.27
N SER A 182 -7.26 -14.52 -9.00
CA SER A 182 -7.23 -13.08 -8.80
C SER A 182 -8.26 -12.63 -7.76
N THR A 183 -7.80 -12.01 -6.68
CA THR A 183 -8.61 -11.46 -5.59
C THR A 183 -8.40 -9.95 -5.42
N LEU A 184 -9.19 -9.31 -4.55
CA LEU A 184 -9.05 -7.91 -4.19
C LEU A 184 -8.87 -7.75 -2.68
N THR A 185 -7.65 -7.48 -2.26
CA THR A 185 -7.28 -7.21 -0.85
C THR A 185 -6.91 -5.75 -0.61
N ILE A 186 -6.65 -4.99 -1.68
CA ILE A 186 -6.29 -3.57 -1.65
C ILE A 186 -7.49 -2.70 -1.23
N ALA A 187 -7.23 -1.57 -0.55
CA ALA A 187 -8.23 -0.52 -0.40
C ALA A 187 -8.45 0.19 -1.75
N PRO A 188 -9.70 0.50 -2.15
CA PRO A 188 -9.93 1.40 -3.27
C PRO A 188 -9.32 2.78 -2.99
N PHE A 189 -8.97 3.52 -4.04
CA PHE A 189 -8.43 4.88 -3.91
C PHE A 189 -9.20 5.85 -4.81
N VAL A 190 -9.73 6.92 -4.24
CA VAL A 190 -10.51 7.93 -4.97
C VAL A 190 -9.62 9.12 -5.32
N ALA A 191 -9.47 9.40 -6.62
CA ALA A 191 -8.82 10.60 -7.12
C ALA A 191 -9.59 11.13 -8.32
N GLU A 192 -9.83 12.45 -8.37
CA GLU A 192 -10.67 13.09 -9.37
C GLU A 192 -12.11 12.50 -9.37
N ASP A 193 -12.59 12.05 -10.50
CA ASP A 193 -13.87 11.36 -10.69
C ASP A 193 -13.71 9.83 -10.79
N LYS A 194 -12.55 9.32 -10.35
CA LYS A 194 -12.17 7.90 -10.50
C LYS A 194 -12.00 7.21 -9.16
N VAL A 195 -12.36 5.94 -9.13
CA VAL A 195 -11.95 4.99 -8.10
C VAL A 195 -10.96 4.00 -8.71
N ILE A 196 -9.75 3.97 -8.13
CA ILE A 196 -8.63 3.15 -8.60
C ILE A 196 -8.59 1.88 -7.76
N VAL A 197 -8.43 0.75 -8.42
CA VAL A 197 -8.30 -0.58 -7.80
C VAL A 197 -7.18 -1.36 -8.48
N GLY A 198 -6.51 -2.18 -7.69
CA GLY A 198 -5.47 -3.08 -8.19
C GLY A 198 -5.96 -4.51 -8.37
N SER A 199 -5.03 -5.44 -8.22
CA SER A 199 -5.25 -6.88 -8.24
C SER A 199 -4.28 -7.58 -7.29
N SER A 200 -4.67 -8.77 -6.78
CA SER A 200 -3.81 -9.67 -6.00
C SER A 200 -3.73 -11.02 -6.69
N GLY A 201 -2.80 -11.88 -6.28
CA GLY A 201 -2.68 -13.26 -6.75
C GLY A 201 -1.45 -13.55 -7.61
N ALA A 202 -0.35 -12.81 -7.45
CA ALA A 202 0.92 -13.14 -8.13
C ALA A 202 1.35 -14.57 -7.83
N GLU A 203 1.15 -15.05 -6.60
CA GLU A 203 1.43 -16.41 -6.13
C GLU A 203 0.59 -17.49 -6.82
N LEU A 204 -0.43 -17.10 -7.61
CA LEU A 204 -1.25 -17.96 -8.45
C LEU A 204 -1.05 -17.68 -9.95
N GLY A 205 0.00 -16.93 -10.31
CA GLY A 205 0.32 -16.58 -11.70
C GLY A 205 -0.62 -15.54 -12.31
N VAL A 206 -1.24 -14.68 -11.50
CA VAL A 206 -2.08 -13.59 -12.01
C VAL A 206 -1.21 -12.52 -12.64
N ARG A 207 -1.47 -12.19 -13.90
CA ARG A 207 -0.90 -11.01 -14.55
C ARG A 207 -1.46 -9.74 -13.92
N GLY A 208 -0.60 -8.96 -13.24
CA GLY A 208 -1.01 -7.81 -12.44
C GLY A 208 -1.54 -6.63 -13.27
N TYR A 209 -2.52 -5.92 -12.73
CA TYR A 209 -3.12 -4.74 -13.36
C TYR A 209 -3.68 -3.76 -12.33
N ALA A 210 -3.85 -2.50 -12.76
CA ALA A 210 -4.63 -1.48 -12.08
C ALA A 210 -5.77 -1.01 -13.00
N THR A 211 -6.93 -0.73 -12.40
CA THR A 211 -8.14 -0.31 -13.13
C THR A 211 -8.69 0.97 -12.53
N ALA A 212 -9.12 1.91 -13.36
CA ALA A 212 -9.91 3.06 -12.96
C ALA A 212 -11.37 2.89 -13.38
N TYR A 213 -12.27 3.08 -12.44
CA TYR A 213 -13.70 3.13 -12.64
C TYR A 213 -14.23 4.54 -12.37
N ASN A 214 -15.24 4.99 -13.13
CA ASN A 214 -15.92 6.25 -12.84
C ASN A 214 -16.71 6.15 -11.53
N VAL A 215 -16.54 7.12 -10.64
CA VAL A 215 -17.21 7.19 -9.32
C VAL A 215 -18.72 7.16 -9.45
N LYS A 216 -19.28 7.79 -10.51
CA LYS A 216 -20.73 7.95 -10.69
C LYS A 216 -21.44 6.63 -10.99
N ASP A 217 -20.93 5.86 -11.96
CA ASP A 217 -21.63 4.72 -12.55
C ASP A 217 -20.84 3.42 -12.61
N GLY A 218 -19.59 3.42 -12.18
CA GLY A 218 -18.71 2.25 -12.20
C GLY A 218 -18.19 1.86 -13.58
N LYS A 219 -18.38 2.71 -14.60
CA LYS A 219 -17.84 2.43 -15.93
C LYS A 219 -16.32 2.41 -15.88
N GLN A 220 -15.71 1.35 -16.45
CA GLN A 220 -14.27 1.27 -16.59
C GLN A 220 -13.77 2.34 -17.56
N GLU A 221 -12.86 3.19 -17.13
CA GLU A 221 -12.24 4.23 -17.95
C GLU A 221 -10.92 3.77 -18.55
N TRP A 222 -10.10 3.10 -17.74
CA TRP A 222 -8.88 2.45 -18.22
C TRP A 222 -8.51 1.25 -17.34
N ARG A 223 -7.76 0.33 -17.95
CA ARG A 223 -7.02 -0.75 -17.27
C ARG A 223 -5.63 -0.82 -17.84
N VAL A 224 -4.63 -0.98 -16.98
CA VAL A 224 -3.22 -1.06 -17.35
C VAL A 224 -2.56 -2.25 -16.69
N PHE A 225 -1.72 -2.97 -17.43
CA PHE A 225 -1.03 -4.15 -16.94
C PHE A 225 0.41 -3.82 -16.51
N ALA A 226 1.00 -4.69 -15.68
CA ALA A 226 2.38 -4.56 -15.25
C ALA A 226 3.37 -5.23 -16.20
N THR A 227 2.94 -6.19 -17.01
CA THR A 227 3.78 -7.00 -17.91
C THR A 227 3.16 -7.06 -19.31
N GLY A 228 3.92 -7.51 -20.31
CA GLY A 228 3.44 -7.71 -21.68
C GLY A 228 3.72 -6.55 -22.62
N PRO A 229 2.94 -6.40 -23.71
CA PRO A 229 3.18 -5.38 -24.73
C PRO A 229 2.97 -3.95 -24.18
N ASP A 230 3.68 -2.99 -24.78
CA ASP A 230 3.67 -1.58 -24.37
C ASP A 230 2.27 -0.96 -24.39
N GLU A 231 1.40 -1.41 -25.28
CA GLU A 231 0.01 -0.97 -25.40
C GLU A 231 -0.82 -1.38 -24.19
N ASP A 232 -0.63 -2.58 -23.67
CA ASP A 232 -1.30 -3.08 -22.46
C ASP A 232 -0.79 -2.36 -21.19
N ILE A 233 0.53 -2.11 -21.14
CA ILE A 233 1.17 -1.38 -20.05
C ILE A 233 0.81 0.12 -20.13
N LYS A 234 0.44 0.59 -21.31
CA LYS A 234 0.09 1.99 -21.62
C LYS A 234 1.26 2.95 -21.39
N LEU A 235 2.39 2.69 -22.04
CA LEU A 235 3.56 3.56 -21.98
C LEU A 235 3.33 4.84 -22.79
N SER A 236 3.58 6.02 -22.19
CA SER A 236 3.52 7.28 -22.93
C SER A 236 4.70 7.39 -23.91
N LYS A 237 4.56 8.22 -24.95
CA LYS A 237 5.64 8.48 -25.94
C LYS A 237 6.95 8.96 -25.29
N ASP A 238 6.83 9.65 -24.16
CA ASP A 238 7.96 10.21 -23.41
C ASP A 238 8.36 9.34 -22.21
N PHE A 239 7.86 8.11 -22.14
CA PHE A 239 8.14 7.19 -21.03
C PHE A 239 9.65 7.05 -20.79
N ASN A 240 10.09 7.30 -19.53
CA ASN A 240 11.50 7.25 -19.09
C ASN A 240 12.49 8.02 -19.99
N LYS A 241 12.06 9.09 -20.66
CA LYS A 241 12.94 9.83 -21.56
C LYS A 241 14.16 10.43 -20.85
N ASP A 242 13.97 10.86 -19.61
CA ASP A 242 14.99 11.48 -18.78
C ASP A 242 15.86 10.45 -18.04
N ASN A 243 15.42 9.18 -18.00
CA ASN A 243 16.07 8.07 -17.31
C ASN A 243 16.32 6.88 -18.23
N PRO A 244 17.21 6.97 -19.24
CA PRO A 244 17.40 5.91 -20.21
C PRO A 244 17.90 4.59 -19.59
N HIS A 245 18.57 4.62 -18.43
CA HIS A 245 19.04 3.43 -17.71
C HIS A 245 17.90 2.58 -17.16
N TYR A 246 16.71 3.15 -16.91
CA TYR A 246 15.54 2.36 -16.46
C TYR A 246 14.95 1.52 -17.59
N GLY A 247 15.29 1.86 -18.84
CA GLY A 247 14.73 1.24 -20.02
C GLY A 247 13.44 1.91 -20.48
N ARG A 248 13.03 1.58 -21.70
CA ARG A 248 11.86 2.19 -22.35
C ARG A 248 10.96 1.13 -22.98
N PHE A 249 10.78 1.16 -24.31
CA PHE A 249 9.80 0.37 -25.04
C PHE A 249 10.22 -1.08 -25.31
N GLY A 250 9.21 -1.96 -25.42
CA GLY A 250 9.35 -3.36 -25.77
C GLY A 250 9.90 -4.25 -24.66
N LEU A 251 10.20 -3.70 -23.49
CA LEU A 251 10.85 -4.44 -22.40
C LEU A 251 9.88 -5.33 -21.61
N GLY A 252 8.59 -5.00 -21.61
CA GLY A 252 7.57 -5.84 -21.02
C GLY A 252 7.39 -7.21 -21.69
N LEU A 253 7.97 -7.38 -22.90
CA LEU A 253 8.08 -8.67 -23.62
C LEU A 253 9.51 -9.19 -23.64
N LYS A 254 10.49 -8.36 -24.04
CA LYS A 254 11.88 -8.79 -24.30
C LYS A 254 12.65 -9.26 -23.07
N THR A 255 12.18 -8.93 -21.86
CA THR A 255 12.80 -9.35 -20.59
C THR A 255 12.10 -10.55 -19.96
N TRP A 256 11.27 -11.24 -20.73
CA TRP A 256 10.60 -12.48 -20.36
C TRP A 256 10.95 -13.56 -21.40
N GLU A 257 10.98 -14.80 -20.95
CA GLU A 257 11.10 -15.94 -21.86
C GLU A 257 9.71 -16.28 -22.41
N ASP A 258 9.58 -16.38 -23.72
CA ASP A 258 8.34 -16.72 -24.42
C ASP A 258 7.12 -15.94 -23.88
N ASP A 259 6.08 -16.67 -23.51
CA ASP A 259 4.81 -16.15 -22.99
C ASP A 259 4.72 -16.09 -21.45
N ALA A 260 5.83 -16.25 -20.72
CA ALA A 260 5.84 -16.26 -19.26
C ALA A 260 5.26 -14.97 -18.66
N TRP A 261 5.33 -13.84 -19.35
CA TRP A 261 4.72 -12.57 -18.94
C TRP A 261 3.19 -12.65 -18.77
N LYS A 262 2.49 -13.60 -19.41
CA LYS A 262 1.03 -13.79 -19.32
C LYS A 262 0.58 -14.28 -17.94
N ILE A 263 1.48 -14.95 -17.23
CA ILE A 263 1.29 -15.44 -15.86
C ILE A 263 2.35 -14.86 -14.93
N GLY A 264 2.91 -13.71 -15.31
CA GLY A 264 4.16 -13.17 -14.78
C GLY A 264 4.04 -12.38 -13.47
N GLY A 265 2.90 -12.32 -12.78
CA GLY A 265 2.76 -11.55 -11.57
C GLY A 265 2.70 -10.03 -11.81
N GLY A 266 3.35 -9.24 -10.96
CA GLY A 266 3.31 -7.78 -11.02
C GLY A 266 2.00 -7.20 -10.50
N THR A 267 1.30 -7.88 -9.60
CA THR A 267 0.03 -7.46 -9.03
C THR A 267 0.18 -6.20 -8.18
N ASN A 268 -0.90 -5.43 -8.06
CA ASN A 268 -0.96 -4.20 -7.28
C ASN A 268 -1.97 -4.36 -6.15
N TRP A 269 -1.48 -4.64 -4.95
CA TRP A 269 -2.30 -4.86 -3.75
C TRP A 269 -1.94 -3.92 -2.58
N GLY A 270 -1.04 -2.97 -2.81
CA GLY A 270 -0.53 -2.02 -1.82
C GLY A 270 -1.26 -0.68 -1.81
N TRP A 271 -0.52 0.43 -1.76
CA TRP A 271 -1.07 1.76 -1.57
C TRP A 271 -0.87 2.65 -2.79
N TYR A 272 -1.69 3.71 -2.85
CA TYR A 272 -1.61 4.76 -3.85
C TYR A 272 -1.30 6.10 -3.18
N ALA A 273 -0.60 6.96 -3.90
CA ALA A 273 -0.51 8.39 -3.62
C ALA A 273 -0.84 9.19 -4.90
N TYR A 274 -1.26 10.42 -4.74
CA TYR A 274 -1.67 11.26 -5.87
C TYR A 274 -1.16 12.69 -5.70
N ASP A 275 -0.57 13.25 -6.76
CA ASP A 275 -0.22 14.66 -6.83
C ASP A 275 -1.24 15.38 -7.72
N PRO A 276 -2.16 16.20 -7.15
CA PRO A 276 -3.19 16.88 -7.92
C PRO A 276 -2.63 17.96 -8.86
N ASP A 277 -1.48 18.55 -8.54
CA ASP A 277 -0.85 19.58 -9.40
C ASP A 277 -0.24 18.95 -10.65
N LEU A 278 0.39 17.79 -10.51
CA LEU A 278 0.96 17.01 -11.60
C LEU A 278 -0.07 16.11 -12.28
N ARG A 279 -1.24 15.93 -11.69
CA ARG A 279 -2.28 14.94 -12.07
C ARG A 279 -1.69 13.53 -12.19
N MET A 280 -0.78 13.20 -11.28
CA MET A 280 0.00 11.97 -11.33
C MET A 280 -0.34 11.05 -10.17
N LEU A 281 -0.71 9.80 -10.52
CA LEU A 281 -0.94 8.70 -9.63
C LEU A 281 0.35 7.90 -9.46
N TYR A 282 0.70 7.56 -8.20
CA TYR A 282 1.87 6.75 -7.86
C TYR A 282 1.44 5.45 -7.20
N TYR A 283 2.06 4.34 -7.62
CA TYR A 283 1.87 3.02 -7.01
C TYR A 283 2.98 2.05 -7.44
N GLY A 284 3.04 0.87 -6.80
CA GLY A 284 3.99 -0.18 -7.14
C GLY A 284 3.34 -1.36 -7.87
N SER A 285 4.06 -2.01 -8.77
CA SER A 285 3.78 -3.38 -9.21
C SER A 285 4.62 -4.37 -8.39
N GLY A 286 4.02 -5.51 -8.05
CA GLY A 286 4.58 -6.52 -7.16
C GLY A 286 5.58 -7.45 -7.83
N ASN A 287 5.86 -8.53 -7.12
CA ASN A 287 6.80 -9.57 -7.51
C ASN A 287 6.44 -10.26 -8.83
N PRO A 288 7.44 -10.76 -9.57
CA PRO A 288 7.20 -11.67 -10.68
C PRO A 288 6.75 -13.05 -10.18
N ALA A 289 6.06 -13.82 -11.04
CA ALA A 289 5.64 -15.20 -10.78
C ALA A 289 6.24 -16.16 -11.82
N PRO A 290 6.60 -17.41 -11.40
CA PRO A 290 6.64 -17.91 -10.02
C PRO A 290 7.81 -17.30 -9.21
N TRP A 291 7.91 -17.60 -7.92
CA TRP A 291 9.04 -17.18 -7.08
C TRP A 291 10.36 -17.83 -7.52
N ASN A 292 10.31 -19.06 -8.05
CA ASN A 292 11.48 -19.71 -8.65
C ASN A 292 11.95 -18.93 -9.88
N GLU A 293 13.05 -18.22 -9.73
CA GLU A 293 13.64 -17.32 -10.72
C GLU A 293 14.08 -18.06 -12.00
N THR A 294 14.51 -19.33 -11.88
CA THR A 294 14.98 -20.17 -13.00
C THR A 294 13.86 -20.40 -14.03
N MET A 295 12.59 -20.34 -13.61
CA MET A 295 11.43 -20.53 -14.50
C MET A 295 11.06 -19.26 -15.28
N ARG A 296 11.73 -18.14 -15.07
CA ARG A 296 11.44 -16.86 -15.70
C ARG A 296 12.70 -16.00 -15.91
N PRO A 297 13.66 -16.48 -16.67
CA PRO A 297 14.91 -15.75 -16.92
C PRO A 297 14.65 -14.34 -17.49
N GLY A 298 15.58 -13.42 -17.24
CA GLY A 298 15.52 -12.01 -17.64
C GLY A 298 15.06 -11.08 -16.50
N ASP A 299 15.03 -9.77 -16.77
CA ASP A 299 14.71 -8.74 -15.75
C ASP A 299 13.25 -8.73 -15.32
N ASN A 300 12.37 -9.41 -16.05
CA ASN A 300 10.92 -9.51 -15.80
C ASN A 300 10.22 -8.15 -15.68
N LYS A 301 10.54 -7.24 -16.59
CA LYS A 301 9.91 -5.91 -16.61
C LYS A 301 8.42 -6.02 -16.97
N TRP A 302 7.53 -5.28 -16.32
CA TRP A 302 7.78 -4.25 -15.31
C TRP A 302 7.21 -4.69 -13.96
N THR A 303 7.56 -5.86 -13.47
CA THR A 303 7.35 -6.23 -12.07
C THR A 303 8.29 -5.41 -11.18
N MET A 304 8.06 -5.33 -9.89
CA MET A 304 8.89 -4.62 -8.92
C MET A 304 9.09 -3.13 -9.23
N THR A 305 8.13 -2.49 -9.91
CA THR A 305 8.27 -1.16 -10.49
C THR A 305 7.44 -0.12 -9.74
N LEU A 306 8.06 1.02 -9.43
CA LEU A 306 7.37 2.25 -9.04
C LEU A 306 6.91 2.99 -10.27
N TRP A 307 5.62 3.29 -10.33
CA TRP A 307 4.98 3.97 -11.45
C TRP A 307 4.59 5.40 -11.13
N GLY A 308 4.80 6.32 -12.08
CA GLY A 308 4.11 7.60 -12.16
C GLY A 308 3.21 7.60 -13.39
N ARG A 309 1.89 7.66 -13.18
CA ARG A 309 0.89 7.57 -14.25
C ARG A 309 -0.04 8.77 -14.27
N ASP A 310 -0.37 9.22 -15.46
CA ASP A 310 -1.43 10.20 -15.67
C ASP A 310 -2.78 9.62 -15.23
N ILE A 311 -3.50 10.33 -14.36
CA ILE A 311 -4.76 9.84 -13.75
C ILE A 311 -5.89 9.69 -14.77
N ASP A 312 -5.92 10.53 -15.81
CA ASP A 312 -7.02 10.54 -16.77
C ASP A 312 -6.87 9.42 -17.79
N SER A 313 -5.68 9.26 -18.34
CA SER A 313 -5.42 8.29 -19.40
C SER A 313 -4.91 6.93 -18.89
N GLY A 314 -4.31 6.88 -17.69
CA GLY A 314 -3.57 5.72 -17.20
C GLY A 314 -2.19 5.56 -17.83
N GLU A 315 -1.74 6.49 -18.71
CA GLU A 315 -0.43 6.42 -19.35
C GLU A 315 0.71 6.55 -18.34
N ALA A 316 1.69 5.64 -18.40
CA ALA A 316 2.91 5.72 -17.60
C ALA A 316 3.82 6.83 -18.13
N LYS A 317 4.19 7.77 -17.28
CA LYS A 317 5.19 8.81 -17.55
C LYS A 317 6.59 8.32 -17.21
N PHE A 318 6.72 7.59 -16.10
CA PHE A 318 7.94 6.89 -15.73
C PHE A 318 7.62 5.55 -15.05
N GLY A 319 8.61 4.66 -15.06
CA GLY A 319 8.64 3.40 -14.32
C GLY A 319 10.06 3.09 -13.87
N TYR A 320 10.25 2.95 -12.56
CA TYR A 320 11.54 2.60 -11.95
C TYR A 320 11.46 1.21 -11.34
N GLN A 321 12.12 0.22 -11.97
CA GLN A 321 12.20 -1.15 -11.46
C GLN A 321 13.28 -1.25 -10.38
N LYS A 322 12.88 -1.51 -9.14
CA LYS A 322 13.77 -1.53 -7.96
C LYS A 322 14.60 -2.81 -7.84
N THR A 323 13.99 -3.94 -8.18
CA THR A 323 14.62 -5.27 -8.09
C THR A 323 14.40 -6.00 -9.42
N PRO A 324 15.24 -5.74 -10.47
CA PRO A 324 15.19 -6.52 -11.70
C PRO A 324 15.41 -8.02 -11.38
N HIS A 325 14.72 -8.94 -12.03
CA HIS A 325 14.84 -10.37 -11.76
C HIS A 325 14.76 -10.70 -10.27
N ASP A 326 13.66 -10.29 -9.62
CA ASP A 326 13.46 -10.53 -8.19
C ASP A 326 13.47 -12.04 -7.89
N GLU A 327 14.33 -12.45 -6.96
CA GLU A 327 14.55 -13.85 -6.58
C GLU A 327 13.94 -14.18 -5.21
N TRP A 328 13.30 -13.21 -4.51
CA TRP A 328 13.01 -13.28 -3.09
C TRP A 328 11.58 -12.91 -2.69
N ASP A 329 10.70 -12.65 -3.68
CA ASP A 329 9.32 -12.17 -3.45
C ASP A 329 9.25 -10.81 -2.72
N TYR A 330 10.05 -9.83 -3.15
CA TYR A 330 10.07 -8.53 -2.49
C TYR A 330 8.93 -7.57 -2.87
N ALA A 331 7.95 -7.99 -3.59
CA ALA A 331 6.66 -7.41 -3.99
C ALA A 331 6.59 -5.93 -4.36
N GLY A 332 7.25 -4.99 -3.74
CA GLY A 332 7.38 -3.60 -4.20
C GLY A 332 6.12 -2.72 -4.27
N VAL A 333 5.03 -3.05 -3.58
CA VAL A 333 3.74 -2.35 -3.63
C VAL A 333 3.45 -1.50 -2.39
N ASN A 334 4.44 -1.35 -1.53
CA ASN A 334 4.37 -0.76 -0.21
C ASN A 334 3.97 0.73 -0.25
N TYR A 335 3.99 1.38 0.90
CA TYR A 335 3.66 2.77 1.11
C TYR A 335 4.39 3.74 0.14
N MET A 336 3.68 4.79 -0.29
CA MET A 336 4.15 5.88 -1.15
C MET A 336 3.92 7.21 -0.46
N GLY A 337 4.94 7.78 0.18
CA GLY A 337 4.84 9.08 0.85
C GLY A 337 5.32 10.22 -0.05
N LEU A 338 4.51 11.27 -0.22
CA LEU A 338 4.89 12.45 -0.98
C LEU A 338 5.31 13.58 -0.04
N SER A 339 6.42 14.24 -0.37
CA SER A 339 6.90 15.40 0.38
C SER A 339 7.57 16.42 -0.55
N GLU A 340 7.81 17.63 -0.04
CA GLU A 340 8.64 18.64 -0.70
C GLU A 340 9.78 19.00 0.23
N GLN A 341 11.00 18.80 -0.24
CA GLN A 341 12.20 19.03 0.57
C GLN A 341 13.34 19.60 -0.27
N MET A 342 14.28 20.25 0.42
CA MET A 342 15.50 20.76 -0.22
C MET A 342 16.43 19.60 -0.57
N VAL A 343 16.76 19.47 -1.85
CA VAL A 343 17.74 18.51 -2.36
C VAL A 343 18.78 19.32 -3.15
N ASN A 344 20.05 19.29 -2.74
CA ASN A 344 21.14 20.02 -3.39
C ASN A 344 20.83 21.52 -3.65
N GLY A 345 20.17 22.18 -2.69
CA GLY A 345 19.84 23.60 -2.77
C GLY A 345 18.59 23.92 -3.61
N LYS A 346 17.87 22.93 -4.11
CA LYS A 346 16.61 23.10 -4.88
C LYS A 346 15.45 22.44 -4.14
N MET A 347 14.30 23.12 -4.02
CA MET A 347 13.06 22.52 -3.56
C MET A 347 12.62 21.46 -4.58
N THR A 348 12.47 20.22 -4.14
CA THR A 348 12.19 19.07 -5.00
C THR A 348 10.95 18.34 -4.50
N LYS A 349 10.07 18.00 -5.43
CA LYS A 349 8.90 17.16 -5.19
C LYS A 349 9.36 15.69 -5.08
N LEU A 350 9.24 15.10 -3.91
CA LEU A 350 9.76 13.77 -3.61
C LEU A 350 8.64 12.74 -3.44
N LEU A 351 8.94 11.50 -3.86
CA LEU A 351 8.25 10.28 -3.51
C LEU A 351 9.20 9.42 -2.69
N THR A 352 8.82 9.06 -1.47
CA THR A 352 9.58 8.16 -0.59
C THR A 352 8.87 6.83 -0.49
N HIS A 353 9.61 5.75 -0.70
CA HIS A 353 9.10 4.38 -0.74
C HIS A 353 10.02 3.43 0.03
N PRO A 354 9.67 3.06 1.27
CA PRO A 354 10.31 1.94 1.96
C PRO A 354 9.82 0.63 1.35
N ASP A 355 10.74 -0.21 0.86
CA ASP A 355 10.40 -1.41 0.12
C ASP A 355 10.61 -2.70 0.94
N ARG A 356 9.92 -3.78 0.55
CA ARG A 356 10.12 -5.13 1.12
C ARG A 356 11.56 -5.59 1.01
N ASN A 357 12.26 -5.23 -0.05
CA ASN A 357 13.68 -5.54 -0.26
C ASN A 357 14.63 -4.91 0.77
N GLY A 358 14.12 -4.12 1.71
CA GLY A 358 14.90 -3.50 2.78
C GLY A 358 15.63 -2.21 2.37
N ILE A 359 15.30 -1.65 1.22
CA ILE A 359 15.81 -0.35 0.77
C ILE A 359 14.71 0.70 0.86
N VAL A 360 15.06 1.91 1.28
CA VAL A 360 14.22 3.09 1.12
C VAL A 360 14.65 3.80 -0.13
N TYR A 361 13.73 4.00 -1.05
CA TYR A 361 13.94 4.75 -2.29
C TYR A 361 13.31 6.13 -2.17
N THR A 362 14.04 7.16 -2.56
CA THR A 362 13.53 8.54 -2.69
C THR A 362 13.71 8.99 -4.13
N LEU A 363 12.61 9.28 -4.81
CA LEU A 363 12.60 9.71 -6.20
C LEU A 363 12.09 11.16 -6.31
N ASN A 364 12.55 11.88 -7.33
CA ASN A 364 11.83 13.04 -7.83
C ASN A 364 10.53 12.56 -8.50
N ARG A 365 9.38 12.90 -7.91
CA ARG A 365 8.09 12.39 -8.38
C ARG A 365 7.58 13.01 -9.68
N GLU A 366 8.26 14.06 -10.19
CA GLU A 366 7.91 14.65 -11.48
C GLU A 366 8.36 13.80 -12.67
N ASN A 367 9.50 13.10 -12.53
CA ASN A 367 10.14 12.39 -13.64
C ASN A 367 10.70 11.00 -13.29
N GLY A 368 10.67 10.59 -12.02
CA GLY A 368 11.17 9.31 -11.55
C GLY A 368 12.68 9.25 -11.28
N ASP A 369 13.42 10.37 -11.32
CA ASP A 369 14.85 10.40 -11.00
C ASP A 369 15.11 9.87 -9.59
N LEU A 370 16.03 8.93 -9.44
CA LEU A 370 16.45 8.42 -8.14
C LEU A 370 17.32 9.47 -7.43
N VAL A 371 16.80 10.01 -6.33
CA VAL A 371 17.48 11.02 -5.50
C VAL A 371 18.37 10.33 -4.47
N ASN A 372 17.85 9.29 -3.82
CA ASN A 372 18.58 8.52 -2.82
C ASN A 372 18.02 7.08 -2.71
N ALA A 373 18.86 6.16 -2.26
CA ALA A 373 18.48 4.80 -1.92
C ALA A 373 19.42 4.27 -0.82
N PHE A 374 18.86 3.84 0.30
CA PHE A 374 19.66 3.39 1.43
C PHE A 374 18.97 2.22 2.17
N LYS A 375 19.77 1.40 2.85
CA LYS A 375 19.26 0.25 3.60
C LYS A 375 18.43 0.71 4.81
N ILE A 376 17.25 0.13 4.99
CA ILE A 376 16.43 0.31 6.20
C ILE A 376 17.18 -0.14 7.44
N ASP A 377 17.99 -1.21 7.28
CA ASP A 377 18.81 -1.79 8.34
C ASP A 377 20.10 -2.36 7.74
N ASN A 378 21.19 -2.31 8.51
CA ASN A 378 22.51 -2.83 8.08
C ASN A 378 22.54 -4.35 7.91
N THR A 379 21.54 -5.08 8.39
CA THR A 379 21.40 -6.52 8.21
C THR A 379 20.90 -6.93 6.82
N VAL A 380 20.41 -5.97 6.00
CA VAL A 380 20.08 -6.23 4.58
C VAL A 380 21.33 -6.70 3.84
N ASN A 381 21.28 -7.93 3.28
CA ASN A 381 22.50 -8.59 2.76
C ASN A 381 22.45 -8.98 1.28
N TRP A 382 21.26 -9.14 0.66
CA TRP A 382 21.11 -9.48 -0.76
C TRP A 382 21.73 -8.45 -1.72
N VAL A 383 21.90 -7.22 -1.25
CA VAL A 383 22.40 -6.06 -1.99
C VAL A 383 23.48 -5.33 -1.18
N LYS A 384 24.55 -4.92 -1.84
CA LYS A 384 25.62 -4.09 -1.24
C LYS A 384 25.15 -2.65 -1.14
N HIS A 385 24.67 -2.09 -2.25
CA HIS A 385 24.08 -0.74 -2.37
C HIS A 385 23.29 -0.65 -3.69
N VAL A 386 22.55 0.44 -3.87
CA VAL A 386 21.96 0.82 -5.16
C VAL A 386 22.87 1.85 -5.80
N ASP A 387 23.25 1.63 -7.04
CA ASP A 387 24.00 2.62 -7.83
C ASP A 387 23.06 3.78 -8.19
N LEU A 388 23.26 4.94 -7.60
CA LEU A 388 22.35 6.10 -7.80
C LEU A 388 22.39 6.64 -9.23
N LYS A 389 23.42 6.35 -10.02
CA LYS A 389 23.54 6.80 -11.40
C LYS A 389 22.71 5.96 -12.36
N THR A 390 22.69 4.66 -12.15
CA THR A 390 21.97 3.70 -12.99
C THR A 390 20.62 3.28 -12.41
N GLY A 391 20.39 3.48 -11.11
CA GLY A 391 19.24 2.98 -10.37
C GLY A 391 19.29 1.48 -10.09
N LEU A 392 20.36 0.77 -10.45
CA LEU A 392 20.45 -0.69 -10.34
C LEU A 392 21.04 -1.13 -8.99
N PRO A 393 20.50 -2.22 -8.37
CA PRO A 393 21.11 -2.81 -7.18
C PRO A 393 22.42 -3.52 -7.52
N VAL A 394 23.47 -3.26 -6.76
CA VAL A 394 24.70 -4.04 -6.78
C VAL A 394 24.52 -5.22 -5.82
N ARG A 395 24.11 -6.36 -6.37
CA ARG A 395 23.74 -7.56 -5.62
C ARG A 395 24.93 -8.22 -4.95
N ASP A 396 24.65 -8.96 -3.88
CA ASP A 396 25.59 -9.92 -3.32
C ASP A 396 25.21 -11.34 -3.79
N PRO A 397 26.02 -11.99 -4.61
CA PRO A 397 25.70 -13.29 -5.20
C PRO A 397 25.64 -14.44 -4.17
N GLU A 398 26.13 -14.23 -2.95
CA GLU A 398 26.02 -15.21 -1.86
C GLU A 398 24.56 -15.50 -1.49
N TYR A 399 23.68 -14.50 -1.63
CA TYR A 399 22.27 -14.58 -1.24
C TYR A 399 21.32 -14.77 -2.45
N SER A 400 21.86 -15.03 -3.64
CA SER A 400 21.05 -15.39 -4.81
C SER A 400 20.48 -16.80 -4.67
N THR A 401 19.22 -16.93 -5.09
CA THR A 401 18.55 -18.24 -5.17
C THR A 401 18.92 -18.95 -6.48
N ARG A 402 18.88 -20.26 -6.51
CA ARG A 402 19.10 -21.09 -7.71
C ARG A 402 18.64 -22.51 -7.44
N MET A 403 18.26 -23.20 -8.53
CA MET A 403 17.90 -24.63 -8.46
C MET A 403 19.01 -25.48 -7.82
N ASP A 404 18.58 -26.53 -7.13
CA ASP A 404 19.44 -27.50 -6.45
C ASP A 404 20.37 -26.90 -5.36
N HIS A 405 19.96 -25.74 -4.82
CA HIS A 405 20.70 -25.06 -3.77
C HIS A 405 19.75 -24.38 -2.79
N GLU A 406 19.87 -24.72 -1.50
CA GLU A 406 19.21 -23.97 -0.44
C GLU A 406 20.05 -22.74 -0.09
N ALA A 407 19.54 -21.55 -0.43
CA ALA A 407 20.17 -20.29 -0.03
C ALA A 407 19.79 -19.97 1.42
N LYS A 408 20.78 -19.68 2.27
CA LYS A 408 20.59 -19.49 3.72
C LYS A 408 20.88 -18.08 4.17
N GLY A 409 20.19 -17.66 5.23
CA GLY A 409 20.46 -16.39 5.89
C GLY A 409 20.12 -15.16 5.08
N ILE A 410 19.20 -15.24 4.14
CA ILE A 410 18.77 -14.10 3.33
C ILE A 410 18.01 -13.09 4.20
N CYS A 411 18.45 -11.86 4.22
CA CYS A 411 17.82 -10.76 4.94
C CYS A 411 17.57 -9.55 4.00
N PRO A 412 16.35 -9.07 3.87
CA PRO A 412 15.09 -9.51 4.51
C PRO A 412 14.61 -10.88 4.06
N SER A 413 13.61 -11.42 4.78
CA SER A 413 12.78 -12.52 4.28
C SER A 413 11.82 -12.05 3.17
N ALA A 414 11.08 -12.96 2.56
CA ALA A 414 10.01 -12.64 1.60
C ALA A 414 8.93 -11.71 2.17
N MET A 415 8.72 -11.70 3.47
CA MET A 415 7.84 -10.70 4.13
C MET A 415 8.39 -9.28 4.02
N GLY A 416 9.68 -9.12 3.74
CA GLY A 416 10.36 -7.84 3.64
C GLY A 416 10.62 -7.17 4.99
N TYR A 417 11.51 -6.18 5.00
CA TYR A 417 11.68 -5.32 6.17
C TYR A 417 10.59 -4.27 6.30
N HIS A 418 9.85 -4.01 5.24
CA HIS A 418 8.61 -3.26 5.23
C HIS A 418 7.56 -4.04 4.43
N ASN A 419 6.28 -3.99 4.80
CA ASN A 419 5.23 -4.69 4.06
C ASN A 419 4.03 -3.77 3.81
N GLN A 420 2.84 -4.11 4.25
CA GLN A 420 1.61 -3.40 3.97
C GLN A 420 1.34 -2.18 4.88
N GLY A 421 2.15 -1.94 5.89
CA GLY A 421 1.97 -0.83 6.83
C GLY A 421 1.97 0.53 6.12
N ILE A 422 1.16 1.47 6.64
CA ILE A 422 1.18 2.88 6.21
C ILE A 422 2.14 3.62 7.13
N GLU A 423 3.14 4.27 6.54
CA GLU A 423 4.07 5.11 7.27
C GLU A 423 3.46 6.48 7.58
N SER A 424 4.00 7.19 8.57
CA SER A 424 3.64 8.58 8.80
C SER A 424 4.81 9.51 8.55
N TYR A 425 4.51 10.70 8.01
CA TYR A 425 5.48 11.74 7.71
C TYR A 425 5.16 13.02 8.49
N ASP A 426 6.07 13.42 9.37
CA ASP A 426 5.99 14.71 10.06
C ASP A 426 6.66 15.81 9.20
N PRO A 427 5.88 16.72 8.59
CA PRO A 427 6.41 17.76 7.71
C PRO A 427 7.26 18.81 8.47
N ASN A 428 7.06 18.97 9.77
CA ASN A 428 7.79 19.92 10.58
C ASN A 428 9.19 19.41 10.93
N ARG A 429 9.30 18.10 11.26
CA ARG A 429 10.57 17.44 11.57
C ARG A 429 11.23 16.85 10.33
N LYS A 430 10.49 16.69 9.22
CA LYS A 430 10.93 16.01 7.99
C LYS A 430 11.36 14.57 8.25
N LEU A 431 10.66 13.91 9.17
CA LEU A 431 10.89 12.53 9.55
C LEU A 431 9.73 11.63 9.10
N PHE A 432 10.10 10.49 8.53
CA PHE A 432 9.20 9.34 8.33
C PHE A 432 9.33 8.40 9.53
N TYR A 433 8.19 7.95 10.05
CA TYR A 433 8.11 6.94 11.10
C TYR A 433 7.59 5.65 10.48
N MET A 434 8.37 4.58 10.61
CA MET A 434 8.05 3.31 9.96
C MET A 434 8.13 2.12 10.91
N GLY A 435 7.20 1.17 10.71
CA GLY A 435 7.31 -0.19 11.24
C GLY A 435 8.25 -1.03 10.37
N VAL A 436 9.13 -1.77 11.00
CA VAL A 436 10.11 -2.63 10.31
C VAL A 436 9.97 -4.07 10.79
N ASN A 437 9.94 -5.01 9.85
CA ASN A 437 9.97 -6.45 10.11
C ASN A 437 11.42 -6.93 10.04
N HIS A 438 11.97 -7.36 11.15
CA HIS A 438 13.37 -7.79 11.23
C HIS A 438 13.46 -9.32 11.14
N ILE A 439 13.21 -9.86 9.93
CA ILE A 439 13.04 -11.29 9.66
C ILE A 439 13.96 -11.69 8.51
N CYS A 440 14.66 -12.81 8.68
CA CYS A 440 15.47 -13.45 7.64
C CYS A 440 14.86 -14.78 7.21
N MET A 441 15.40 -15.42 6.18
CA MET A 441 14.88 -16.69 5.65
C MET A 441 15.96 -17.58 5.06
N ASP A 442 15.65 -18.88 5.01
CA ASP A 442 16.25 -19.83 4.10
C ASP A 442 15.28 -20.11 2.95
N TRP A 443 15.80 -20.39 1.76
CA TRP A 443 15.04 -20.50 0.52
C TRP A 443 15.51 -21.65 -0.34
N GLU A 444 14.60 -22.55 -0.70
CA GLU A 444 14.86 -23.69 -1.57
C GLU A 444 13.91 -23.70 -2.76
N PRO A 445 14.35 -23.40 -4.01
CA PRO A 445 13.50 -23.43 -5.18
C PRO A 445 13.19 -24.84 -5.66
N PHE A 446 12.02 -25.03 -6.26
CA PHE A 446 11.61 -26.25 -6.95
C PHE A 446 10.76 -25.95 -8.19
N MET A 447 10.77 -26.89 -9.15
CA MET A 447 9.98 -26.77 -10.39
C MET A 447 8.53 -27.21 -10.16
N LEU A 448 7.57 -26.49 -10.74
CA LEU A 448 6.16 -26.87 -10.75
C LEU A 448 5.47 -26.39 -12.03
N PRO A 449 4.42 -27.10 -12.52
CA PRO A 449 3.62 -26.63 -13.65
C PRO A 449 2.62 -25.55 -13.20
N TYR A 450 2.36 -24.56 -14.06
CA TYR A 450 1.26 -23.62 -13.87
C TYR A 450 -0.11 -24.31 -13.99
N ARG A 451 -1.01 -24.00 -13.08
CA ARG A 451 -2.43 -24.35 -13.13
C ARG A 451 -3.25 -23.17 -12.60
N ALA A 452 -4.21 -22.69 -13.40
CA ALA A 452 -5.06 -21.56 -13.03
C ALA A 452 -5.77 -21.81 -11.69
N GLY A 453 -5.77 -20.80 -10.82
CA GLY A 453 -6.40 -20.86 -9.50
C GLY A 453 -5.67 -21.73 -8.48
N GLN A 454 -4.45 -22.19 -8.76
CA GLN A 454 -3.60 -22.94 -7.83
C GLN A 454 -2.31 -22.18 -7.54
N PHE A 455 -1.73 -22.40 -6.36
CA PHE A 455 -0.44 -21.82 -6.01
C PHE A 455 0.65 -22.16 -7.03
N PHE A 456 1.27 -21.13 -7.55
CA PHE A 456 2.37 -21.16 -8.51
C PHE A 456 3.58 -20.42 -7.93
N VAL A 457 4.09 -20.95 -6.82
CA VAL A 457 5.17 -20.33 -6.03
C VAL A 457 6.54 -20.88 -6.45
N GLY A 458 6.76 -22.18 -6.34
CA GLY A 458 8.01 -22.83 -6.75
C GLY A 458 9.19 -22.63 -5.79
N ALA A 459 8.91 -22.40 -4.51
CA ALA A 459 9.91 -22.32 -3.46
C ALA A 459 9.35 -22.76 -2.10
N THR A 460 10.21 -23.35 -1.28
CA THR A 460 9.99 -23.61 0.13
C THR A 460 10.80 -22.61 0.95
N LEU A 461 10.19 -22.00 1.93
CA LEU A 461 10.80 -21.01 2.80
C LEU A 461 10.74 -21.44 4.27
N ASN A 462 11.77 -21.05 5.03
CA ASN A 462 11.76 -21.07 6.48
C ASN A 462 12.17 -19.68 6.98
N MET A 463 11.32 -19.02 7.76
CA MET A 463 11.59 -17.67 8.26
C MET A 463 11.89 -17.69 9.75
N TYR A 464 12.77 -16.78 10.20
CA TYR A 464 13.22 -16.68 11.57
C TYR A 464 13.67 -15.26 11.92
N PRO A 465 13.84 -14.92 13.24
CA PRO A 465 14.30 -13.60 13.65
C PRO A 465 15.65 -13.25 13.01
N GLY A 466 15.79 -12.00 12.58
CA GLY A 466 17.05 -11.48 12.07
C GLY A 466 18.15 -11.41 13.14
N PRO A 467 19.38 -11.00 12.76
CA PRO A 467 20.57 -11.06 13.65
C PRO A 467 20.46 -10.28 14.96
N LYS A 468 19.57 -9.30 15.06
CA LYS A 468 19.32 -8.56 16.32
C LYS A 468 18.48 -9.32 17.34
N GLY A 469 17.94 -10.50 16.99
CA GLY A 469 17.18 -11.38 17.87
C GLY A 469 15.73 -10.96 18.14
N THR A 470 15.24 -9.89 17.51
CA THR A 470 13.85 -9.43 17.55
C THR A 470 13.22 -9.56 16.17
N LEU A 471 11.89 -9.62 16.10
CA LEU A 471 11.14 -9.71 14.84
C LEU A 471 10.71 -8.34 14.32
N GLY A 472 10.80 -7.28 15.12
CA GLY A 472 10.32 -5.97 14.75
C GLY A 472 11.15 -4.80 15.27
N GLN A 473 10.96 -3.67 14.63
CA GLN A 473 11.52 -2.38 15.00
C GLN A 473 10.54 -1.26 14.65
N VAL A 474 10.71 -0.10 15.27
CA VAL A 474 10.14 1.17 14.80
C VAL A 474 11.29 2.15 14.64
N LYS A 475 11.30 2.87 13.53
CA LYS A 475 12.37 3.81 13.19
C LYS A 475 11.80 5.16 12.78
N ALA A 476 12.56 6.21 13.08
CA ALA A 476 12.34 7.55 12.51
C ALA A 476 13.53 7.90 11.62
N MET A 477 13.26 8.32 10.39
CA MET A 477 14.31 8.60 9.42
C MET A 477 14.03 9.84 8.59
N ASN A 478 15.10 10.48 8.11
CA ASN A 478 15.05 11.49 7.06
C ASN A 478 15.27 10.83 5.69
N ALA A 479 14.28 10.95 4.81
CA ALA A 479 14.31 10.29 3.49
C ALA A 479 15.31 10.92 2.49
N VAL A 480 15.77 12.14 2.73
CA VAL A 480 16.75 12.82 1.87
C VAL A 480 18.16 12.45 2.27
N THR A 481 18.48 12.49 3.58
CA THR A 481 19.82 12.21 4.09
C THR A 481 20.08 10.73 4.34
N GLY A 482 19.05 9.94 4.56
CA GLY A 482 19.14 8.54 4.97
C GLY A 482 19.50 8.36 6.45
N GLU A 483 19.52 9.44 7.23
CA GLU A 483 19.84 9.40 8.65
C GLU A 483 18.64 8.94 9.48
N PHE A 484 18.91 8.06 10.45
CA PHE A 484 17.93 7.62 11.45
C PHE A 484 18.06 8.50 12.69
N ALA A 485 16.94 9.18 13.04
CA ALA A 485 16.86 9.98 14.27
C ALA A 485 16.84 9.07 15.52
N TRP A 486 16.09 7.96 15.43
CA TRP A 486 16.03 6.93 16.46
C TRP A 486 15.55 5.58 15.91
N GLU A 487 15.85 4.53 16.64
CA GLU A 487 15.42 3.14 16.39
C GLU A 487 15.06 2.48 17.71
N VAL A 488 13.95 1.74 17.75
CA VAL A 488 13.54 0.94 18.90
C VAL A 488 13.18 -0.47 18.48
N GLN A 489 13.55 -1.46 19.32
CA GLN A 489 13.26 -2.86 19.06
C GLN A 489 11.87 -3.23 19.58
N GLU A 490 11.17 -4.09 18.82
CA GLU A 490 9.92 -4.72 19.18
C GLU A 490 10.04 -6.23 19.12
N LYS A 491 9.41 -6.94 20.06
CA LYS A 491 9.51 -8.40 20.12
C LYS A 491 9.03 -9.06 18.82
N PHE A 492 7.88 -8.62 18.32
CA PHE A 492 7.28 -9.08 17.06
C PHE A 492 7.33 -8.00 15.99
N ALA A 493 7.12 -8.41 14.75
CA ALA A 493 7.03 -7.49 13.62
C ALA A 493 5.97 -6.39 13.86
N VAL A 494 6.27 -5.18 13.42
CA VAL A 494 5.32 -4.06 13.40
C VAL A 494 4.70 -4.03 12.02
N TRP A 495 3.64 -4.82 11.86
CA TRP A 495 3.01 -5.10 10.57
C TRP A 495 2.04 -4.02 10.11
N GLY A 496 1.38 -3.37 11.07
CA GLY A 496 0.50 -2.23 10.80
C GLY A 496 1.27 -0.93 10.59
N GLY A 497 0.53 0.12 10.31
CA GLY A 497 1.12 1.44 10.09
C GLY A 497 1.37 2.23 11.36
N THR A 498 1.98 3.39 11.18
CA THR A 498 2.20 4.41 12.21
C THR A 498 1.29 5.62 11.98
N LEU A 499 0.98 6.38 13.03
CA LEU A 499 0.28 7.66 12.99
C LEU A 499 1.12 8.70 13.75
N ALA A 500 1.55 9.76 13.09
CA ALA A 500 2.20 10.89 13.74
C ALA A 500 1.23 12.06 13.95
N THR A 501 1.40 12.80 15.05
CA THR A 501 0.55 13.94 15.38
C THR A 501 1.38 15.14 15.82
N ALA A 502 0.80 16.35 15.68
CA ALA A 502 1.38 17.59 16.20
C ALA A 502 1.47 17.65 17.74
N GLY A 503 0.94 16.65 18.44
CA GLY A 503 1.13 16.45 19.88
C GLY A 503 2.47 15.80 20.25
N ASP A 504 3.42 15.74 19.32
CA ASP A 504 4.74 15.10 19.43
C ASP A 504 4.67 13.59 19.69
N LEU A 505 3.66 12.93 19.13
CA LEU A 505 3.39 11.51 19.34
C LEU A 505 3.43 10.73 18.04
N VAL A 506 3.93 9.48 18.14
CA VAL A 506 3.80 8.44 17.11
C VAL A 506 3.07 7.26 17.73
N PHE A 507 1.90 6.93 17.16
CA PHE A 507 1.10 5.77 17.56
C PHE A 507 1.32 4.62 16.56
N TYR A 508 1.32 3.38 17.06
CA TYR A 508 1.33 2.16 16.27
C TYR A 508 0.82 0.96 17.06
N GLY A 509 0.47 -0.11 16.36
CA GLY A 509 0.08 -1.36 16.97
C GLY A 509 1.12 -2.46 16.82
N THR A 510 1.12 -3.45 17.70
CA THR A 510 2.02 -4.61 17.67
C THR A 510 1.25 -5.92 17.53
N LEU A 511 1.89 -6.95 16.95
CA LEU A 511 1.25 -8.27 16.74
C LEU A 511 0.86 -8.95 18.05
N ASP A 512 1.58 -8.70 19.14
CA ASP A 512 1.22 -9.20 20.46
C ASP A 512 0.10 -8.38 21.15
N GLY A 513 -0.53 -7.45 20.41
CA GLY A 513 -1.77 -6.79 20.81
C GLY A 513 -1.61 -5.54 21.69
N TYR A 514 -0.56 -4.78 21.53
CA TYR A 514 -0.46 -3.46 22.13
C TYR A 514 -0.70 -2.36 21.10
N ILE A 515 -1.44 -1.32 21.49
CA ILE A 515 -1.28 0.00 20.91
C ILE A 515 -0.28 0.77 21.79
N LYS A 516 0.67 1.45 21.16
CA LYS A 516 1.73 2.22 21.83
C LYS A 516 1.76 3.65 21.32
N ALA A 517 2.19 4.58 22.19
CA ALA A 517 2.53 5.94 21.83
C ALA A 517 3.97 6.23 22.23
N ARG A 518 4.76 6.76 21.29
CA ARG A 518 6.14 7.18 21.49
C ARG A 518 6.31 8.67 21.26
N HIS A 519 7.30 9.24 21.90
CA HIS A 519 7.74 10.60 21.62
C HIS A 519 8.34 10.65 20.21
N SER A 520 7.83 11.53 19.34
CA SER A 520 8.20 11.59 17.93
C SER A 520 9.68 11.92 17.67
N GLU A 521 10.31 12.70 18.59
CA GLU A 521 11.71 13.11 18.46
C GLU A 521 12.71 12.10 19.03
N THR A 522 12.35 11.41 20.12
CA THR A 522 13.30 10.56 20.88
C THR A 522 13.03 9.07 20.79
N GLY A 523 11.84 8.66 20.37
CA GLY A 523 11.41 7.26 20.38
C GLY A 523 11.05 6.71 21.76
N GLU A 524 11.05 7.53 22.83
CA GLU A 524 10.67 7.11 24.19
C GLU A 524 9.24 6.59 24.21
N GLU A 525 9.00 5.42 24.83
CA GLU A 525 7.64 4.89 25.06
C GLU A 525 6.95 5.69 26.19
N LEU A 526 5.90 6.42 25.82
CA LEU A 526 5.16 7.28 26.74
C LEU A 526 3.89 6.61 27.26
N TRP A 527 3.28 5.74 26.48
CA TRP A 527 2.05 5.04 26.80
C TRP A 527 1.89 3.77 25.99
N LYS A 528 1.21 2.78 26.58
CA LYS A 528 0.73 1.58 25.89
C LYS A 528 -0.53 1.03 26.53
N PHE A 529 -1.32 0.32 25.74
CA PHE A 529 -2.53 -0.37 26.18
C PHE A 529 -2.63 -1.74 25.51
N LYS A 530 -3.01 -2.77 26.28
CA LYS A 530 -3.22 -4.14 25.77
C LYS A 530 -4.61 -4.27 25.18
N LEU A 531 -4.70 -4.61 23.90
CA LEU A 531 -5.92 -4.86 23.14
C LEU A 531 -6.33 -6.34 23.24
N PRO A 532 -7.60 -6.69 22.92
CA PRO A 532 -8.07 -8.07 22.95
C PRO A 532 -7.37 -9.01 21.97
N SER A 533 -6.78 -8.51 20.90
CA SER A 533 -6.06 -9.25 19.86
C SER A 533 -4.87 -8.47 19.31
N GLY A 534 -4.01 -9.13 18.55
CA GLY A 534 -2.90 -8.49 17.84
C GLY A 534 -3.37 -7.46 16.83
N VAL A 535 -2.46 -6.57 16.44
CA VAL A 535 -2.73 -5.45 15.53
C VAL A 535 -1.93 -5.63 14.24
N ILE A 536 -2.64 -5.54 13.12
CA ILE A 536 -2.06 -5.50 11.76
C ILE A 536 -2.61 -4.33 10.93
N GLY A 537 -3.55 -3.55 11.49
CA GLY A 537 -4.05 -2.31 10.93
C GLY A 537 -3.27 -1.09 11.44
N HIS A 538 -3.65 0.09 10.97
CA HIS A 538 -3.03 1.34 11.37
C HIS A 538 -3.97 2.19 12.24
N PRO A 539 -3.42 2.98 13.19
CA PRO A 539 -4.22 3.92 13.98
C PRO A 539 -4.64 5.13 13.14
N ILE A 540 -5.79 5.70 13.48
CA ILE A 540 -6.27 6.98 12.97
C ILE A 540 -6.59 7.92 14.13
N THR A 541 -6.76 9.21 13.86
CA THR A 541 -7.22 10.18 14.86
C THR A 541 -8.23 11.15 14.26
N TYR A 542 -9.23 11.51 15.05
CA TYR A 542 -10.29 12.43 14.65
C TYR A 542 -10.81 13.23 15.84
N LYS A 543 -11.50 14.32 15.59
CA LYS A 543 -12.14 15.15 16.61
C LYS A 543 -13.66 15.00 16.54
N HIS A 544 -14.29 14.75 17.67
CA HIS A 544 -15.74 14.71 17.81
C HIS A 544 -16.16 15.39 19.11
N ASP A 545 -17.21 16.21 19.09
CA ASP A 545 -17.67 17.03 20.22
C ASP A 545 -16.54 17.80 20.92
N GLY A 546 -15.64 18.39 20.13
CA GLY A 546 -14.52 19.16 20.63
C GLY A 546 -13.38 18.34 21.26
N LYS A 547 -13.48 17.00 21.31
CA LYS A 547 -12.47 16.09 21.88
C LYS A 547 -11.74 15.32 20.78
N GLN A 548 -10.44 15.13 20.96
CA GLN A 548 -9.62 14.28 20.08
C GLN A 548 -9.71 12.82 20.53
N TYR A 549 -9.83 11.91 19.56
CA TYR A 549 -9.83 10.46 19.76
C TYR A 549 -8.76 9.81 18.88
N VAL A 550 -8.27 8.63 19.32
CA VAL A 550 -7.43 7.73 18.53
C VAL A 550 -8.17 6.40 18.40
N ALA A 551 -8.31 5.90 17.18
CA ALA A 551 -8.95 4.63 16.89
C ALA A 551 -7.98 3.67 16.21
N ILE A 552 -8.10 2.37 16.52
CA ILE A 552 -7.28 1.32 15.92
C ILE A 552 -8.08 0.02 15.83
N TYR A 553 -7.89 -0.73 14.73
CA TYR A 553 -8.37 -2.09 14.65
C TYR A 553 -7.53 -3.05 15.48
N TYR A 554 -8.18 -4.06 16.06
CA TYR A 554 -7.54 -5.25 16.61
C TYR A 554 -8.12 -6.49 15.95
N GLY A 555 -7.27 -7.45 15.68
CA GLY A 555 -7.59 -8.68 14.98
C GLY A 555 -6.34 -9.20 14.28
N VAL A 556 -5.62 -10.13 14.92
CA VAL A 556 -4.42 -10.73 14.38
C VAL A 556 -4.75 -11.64 13.19
N GLY A 557 -3.91 -11.61 12.18
CA GLY A 557 -4.04 -12.38 10.94
C GLY A 557 -3.04 -11.86 9.91
N GLY A 558 -3.43 -11.88 8.64
CA GLY A 558 -2.53 -11.60 7.55
C GLY A 558 -1.39 -12.63 7.50
N TRP A 559 -0.37 -12.37 6.72
CA TRP A 559 0.74 -13.32 6.61
C TRP A 559 1.44 -13.63 7.94
N PRO A 560 1.76 -12.66 8.83
CA PRO A 560 2.39 -12.97 10.12
C PRO A 560 1.49 -13.75 11.07
N GLY A 561 0.16 -13.68 10.93
CA GLY A 561 -0.79 -14.38 11.77
C GLY A 561 -1.29 -15.71 11.22
N VAL A 562 -0.87 -16.13 10.02
CA VAL A 562 -1.41 -17.29 9.30
C VAL A 562 -1.30 -18.58 10.12
N GLY A 563 -0.22 -18.78 10.87
CA GLY A 563 -0.04 -19.91 11.77
C GLY A 563 -1.11 -19.98 12.85
N LEU A 564 -1.47 -18.85 13.45
CA LEU A 564 -2.51 -18.75 14.47
C LEU A 564 -3.91 -18.91 13.86
N VAL A 565 -4.18 -18.29 12.72
CA VAL A 565 -5.49 -18.32 12.04
C VAL A 565 -5.88 -19.72 11.59
N PHE A 566 -4.92 -20.49 11.07
CA PHE A 566 -5.15 -21.83 10.50
C PHE A 566 -4.60 -22.98 11.33
N ASP A 567 -4.14 -22.71 12.57
CA ASP A 567 -3.53 -23.69 13.49
C ASP A 567 -2.39 -24.51 12.84
N LEU A 568 -1.49 -23.80 12.15
CA LEU A 568 -0.34 -24.40 11.45
C LEU A 568 0.86 -24.50 12.39
N GLN A 569 1.55 -25.66 12.36
CA GLN A 569 2.69 -25.95 13.26
C GLN A 569 4.03 -26.14 12.51
N ASP A 570 3.99 -26.58 11.25
CA ASP A 570 5.19 -26.78 10.44
C ASP A 570 5.87 -25.42 10.17
N PRO A 571 7.17 -25.25 10.49
CA PRO A 571 7.88 -23.98 10.27
C PRO A 571 7.87 -23.47 8.82
N THR A 572 7.77 -24.37 7.84
CA THR A 572 7.72 -24.01 6.41
C THR A 572 6.29 -23.69 5.93
N ALA A 573 5.28 -23.99 6.73
CA ALA A 573 3.89 -23.71 6.42
C ALA A 573 3.61 -22.20 6.38
N GLY A 574 2.51 -21.83 5.73
CA GLY A 574 2.14 -20.43 5.54
C GLY A 574 3.22 -19.65 4.76
N LEU A 575 3.83 -20.31 3.75
CA LEU A 575 4.94 -19.76 2.97
C LEU A 575 6.12 -19.31 3.86
N GLY A 576 6.46 -20.15 4.87
CA GLY A 576 7.58 -19.94 5.78
C GLY A 576 7.28 -19.08 7.02
N ALA A 577 6.11 -18.45 7.11
CA ALA A 577 5.77 -17.52 8.19
C ALA A 577 5.70 -18.18 9.56
N VAL A 578 5.22 -19.43 9.64
CA VAL A 578 5.04 -20.16 10.91
C VAL A 578 6.36 -20.26 11.66
N GLY A 579 7.50 -20.44 10.97
CA GLY A 579 8.83 -20.50 11.59
C GLY A 579 9.17 -19.24 12.41
N ALA A 580 8.89 -18.06 11.87
CA ALA A 580 9.15 -16.79 12.55
C ALA A 580 8.16 -16.50 13.69
N PHE A 581 6.88 -16.87 13.53
CA PHE A 581 5.80 -16.40 14.39
C PHE A 581 5.21 -17.48 15.31
N LYS A 582 5.84 -18.65 15.45
CA LYS A 582 5.34 -19.76 16.31
C LYS A 582 5.05 -19.34 17.77
N GLU A 583 5.78 -18.36 18.31
CA GLU A 583 5.60 -17.88 19.68
C GLU A 583 4.40 -16.92 19.81
N LEU A 584 3.82 -16.44 18.69
CA LEU A 584 2.76 -15.43 18.71
C LEU A 584 1.51 -15.88 19.48
N ALA A 585 1.16 -17.17 19.36
CA ALA A 585 0.02 -17.78 20.05
C ALA A 585 0.11 -17.71 21.59
N HIS A 586 1.31 -17.56 22.16
CA HIS A 586 1.51 -17.36 23.60
C HIS A 586 1.26 -15.92 24.06
N HIS A 587 1.09 -14.97 23.13
CA HIS A 587 1.01 -13.54 23.43
C HIS A 587 -0.31 -12.89 23.03
N THR A 588 -1.03 -13.49 22.08
CA THR A 588 -2.30 -12.98 21.57
C THR A 588 -3.22 -14.10 21.13
N GLN A 589 -4.45 -13.76 20.83
CA GLN A 589 -5.48 -14.65 20.34
C GLN A 589 -6.27 -14.00 19.22
N MET A 590 -7.06 -14.81 18.51
CA MET A 590 -7.99 -14.33 17.49
C MET A 590 -8.95 -13.28 18.07
N GLY A 591 -9.30 -12.28 17.27
CA GLY A 591 -10.21 -11.20 17.64
C GLY A 591 -10.65 -10.43 16.40
N GLY A 592 -11.47 -9.42 16.58
CA GLY A 592 -11.88 -8.55 15.47
C GLY A 592 -12.77 -7.40 15.91
N GLY A 593 -12.26 -6.19 15.76
CA GLY A 593 -13.00 -4.97 16.09
C GLY A 593 -12.16 -3.71 16.05
N VAL A 594 -12.78 -2.62 16.43
CA VAL A 594 -12.14 -1.31 16.62
C VAL A 594 -12.19 -0.91 18.09
N MET A 595 -11.09 -0.36 18.59
CA MET A 595 -11.00 0.28 19.91
C MET A 595 -10.72 1.76 19.73
N VAL A 596 -11.48 2.59 20.42
CA VAL A 596 -11.36 4.05 20.41
C VAL A 596 -10.91 4.54 21.78
N PHE A 597 -9.93 5.43 21.79
CA PHE A 597 -9.32 6.00 22.99
C PHE A 597 -9.56 7.50 23.05
N GLY A 598 -9.77 8.02 24.27
CA GLY A 598 -9.90 9.45 24.58
C GLY A 598 -9.27 9.79 25.92
N LEU A 599 -9.14 11.09 26.22
CA LEU A 599 -8.65 11.60 27.51
C LEU A 599 -9.71 11.50 28.60
#